data_62c3244a4151816674c3bc6566988761
#
_entry.id   62c3244a4151816674c3bc6566988761
#
_cell.length_a   1.000
_cell.length_b   1.000
_cell.length_c   1.000
_cell.angle_alpha   90.00
_cell.angle_beta   90.00
_cell.angle_gamma   90.00
#
_symmetry.space_group_name_H-M   'P 1'
#
loop_
_entity.id
_entity.type
_entity.pdbx_description
1 polymer ?
#
loop_
_entity_poly.entity_id
_entity_poly.type
_entity_poly.pdbx_seq_one_letter_code
_entity_poly.pdbx_strand_id
1 'polypeptide(L)'
;TGAFAKYGVQFDVYYGDHASASAHGHQTWEAYIADSNGSQEVEVTTTREVNRLDVTLTNHNLDAVLRNRMTDKEQEQYDAYNKYYGNRDYLFDLNSIPTGGAGFGYDIPAEALSDPQFAKMIREAEKYLGYPYVWGGASPSTSFDCSGFVCWVINNCGNGWNVGRTTADGLRSYCSYVSPSDAKPGDLIFFQGTYDTPGASHVGIYVGNNMMIHCGNPIQYTSIASSYWQQHFMAFG
;
A
#
# COMPACT_ATOMS: atom_id res chain seq x y z
N THR A 1 1.58 -8.57 -19.65
CA THR A 1 2.88 -7.86 -19.65
C THR A 1 2.72 -6.36 -19.87
N GLY A 2 1.83 -5.92 -20.78
CA GLY A 2 1.68 -4.49 -21.12
C GLY A 2 1.19 -3.61 -19.96
N ALA A 3 0.33 -4.12 -19.07
CA ALA A 3 -0.18 -3.34 -17.93
C ALA A 3 0.89 -3.08 -16.87
N PHE A 4 1.78 -4.03 -16.66
CA PHE A 4 2.82 -3.92 -15.64
C PHE A 4 4.02 -3.11 -16.11
N ALA A 5 4.33 -3.15 -17.40
CA ALA A 5 5.37 -2.28 -17.96
C ALA A 5 5.08 -0.80 -17.76
N LYS A 6 3.80 -0.41 -17.71
CA LYS A 6 3.36 0.96 -17.46
C LYS A 6 3.74 1.47 -16.04
N TYR A 7 3.90 0.57 -15.10
CA TYR A 7 4.20 0.89 -13.69
C TYR A 7 5.66 0.58 -13.31
N GLY A 8 6.52 0.35 -14.29
CA GLY A 8 7.92 0.01 -14.03
C GLY A 8 8.15 -1.39 -13.46
N VAL A 9 7.17 -2.25 -13.57
CA VAL A 9 7.24 -3.65 -13.17
C VAL A 9 7.42 -4.50 -14.43
N GLN A 10 8.51 -5.25 -14.49
CA GLN A 10 8.78 -6.18 -15.57
C GLN A 10 8.56 -7.61 -15.09
N PHE A 11 7.75 -8.35 -15.83
CA PHE A 11 7.58 -9.79 -15.63
C PHE A 11 8.28 -10.54 -16.75
N ASP A 12 9.23 -11.37 -16.39
CA ASP A 12 9.78 -12.37 -17.29
C ASP A 12 8.98 -13.66 -17.10
N VAL A 13 8.19 -13.99 -18.10
CA VAL A 13 7.37 -15.19 -18.11
C VAL A 13 8.07 -16.23 -18.95
N TYR A 14 8.45 -17.32 -18.34
CA TYR A 14 9.06 -18.46 -19.02
C TYR A 14 8.11 -19.66 -19.00
N TYR A 15 7.81 -20.17 -20.17
CA TYR A 15 7.08 -21.43 -20.34
C TYR A 15 8.08 -22.51 -20.74
N GLY A 16 8.25 -23.51 -19.89
CA GLY A 16 9.11 -24.64 -20.17
C GLY A 16 8.33 -25.96 -20.11
N ASP A 17 8.55 -26.80 -21.08
CA ASP A 17 8.03 -28.14 -21.02
C ASP A 17 9.02 -29.03 -20.26
N HIS A 18 8.57 -29.60 -19.17
CA HIS A 18 9.36 -30.52 -18.37
C HIS A 18 8.76 -31.93 -18.45
N ALA A 19 9.25 -32.73 -19.36
CA ALA A 19 8.79 -34.10 -19.55
C ALA A 19 8.96 -35.02 -18.31
N SER A 20 9.80 -34.59 -17.37
CA SER A 20 10.06 -35.31 -16.11
C SER A 20 9.42 -34.65 -14.89
N ALA A 21 8.80 -33.54 -15.06
CA ALA A 21 8.19 -32.84 -13.95
C ALA A 21 6.78 -33.36 -13.71
N SER A 22 6.70 -34.47 -13.03
CA SER A 22 5.42 -35.05 -12.60
C SER A 22 4.58 -34.08 -11.75
N ALA A 23 5.09 -32.92 -11.44
CA ALA A 23 4.54 -32.13 -10.35
C ALA A 23 3.94 -30.78 -10.73
N HIS A 24 3.91 -30.36 -11.97
CA HIS A 24 3.53 -28.98 -12.28
C HIS A 24 2.64 -28.89 -13.51
N GLY A 25 1.45 -29.14 -13.40
CA GLY A 25 0.45 -28.91 -14.41
C GLY A 25 -0.89 -28.69 -13.79
N HIS A 26 -1.83 -28.31 -14.57
CA HIS A 26 -3.18 -28.04 -14.12
C HIS A 26 -3.77 -29.21 -13.32
N GLN A 27 -3.48 -30.43 -13.72
CA GLN A 27 -3.98 -31.61 -13.04
C GLN A 27 -3.21 -31.99 -11.78
N THR A 28 -1.95 -31.59 -11.66
CA THR A 28 -1.15 -31.75 -10.44
C THR A 28 -1.61 -30.78 -9.36
N TRP A 29 -2.06 -29.61 -9.76
CA TRP A 29 -2.67 -28.66 -8.85
C TRP A 29 -3.96 -29.21 -8.21
N GLU A 30 -4.82 -29.85 -8.97
CA GLU A 30 -6.01 -30.52 -8.44
C GLU A 30 -5.67 -31.68 -7.52
N ALA A 31 -4.66 -32.48 -7.86
CA ALA A 31 -4.16 -33.55 -7.02
C ALA A 31 -3.54 -33.00 -5.71
N TYR A 32 -2.81 -31.91 -5.77
CA TYR A 32 -2.22 -31.25 -4.60
C TYR A 32 -3.30 -30.67 -3.68
N ILE A 33 -4.34 -30.05 -4.22
CA ILE A 33 -5.47 -29.53 -3.42
C ILE A 33 -6.23 -30.68 -2.75
N ALA A 34 -6.44 -31.79 -3.45
CA ALA A 34 -7.10 -32.97 -2.89
C ALA A 34 -6.29 -33.56 -1.73
N ASP A 35 -4.97 -33.60 -1.86
CA ASP A 35 -4.07 -34.08 -0.81
C ASP A 35 -4.04 -33.13 0.40
N SER A 36 -3.99 -31.83 0.17
CA SER A 36 -4.01 -30.83 1.23
C SER A 36 -5.30 -30.83 2.08
N ASN A 37 -6.37 -31.40 1.55
CA ASN A 37 -7.64 -31.60 2.26
C ASN A 37 -7.74 -32.94 3.03
N GLY A 38 -6.67 -33.70 3.13
CA GLY A 38 -6.59 -34.90 3.96
C GLY A 38 -7.29 -36.14 3.38
N SER A 39 -7.51 -36.19 2.08
CA SER A 39 -8.05 -37.33 1.38
C SER A 39 -6.96 -38.05 0.57
N GLN A 40 -6.36 -39.05 1.20
CA GLN A 40 -5.48 -40.06 0.61
C GLN A 40 -4.27 -39.56 -0.21
N GLU A 41 -3.08 -40.08 0.12
CA GLU A 41 -1.89 -39.98 -0.73
C GLU A 41 -2.23 -40.46 -2.15
N VAL A 42 -2.33 -39.51 -3.06
CA VAL A 42 -2.44 -39.82 -4.48
C VAL A 42 -1.03 -39.95 -5.04
N GLU A 43 -0.51 -41.14 -5.15
CA GLU A 43 0.72 -41.39 -5.84
C GLU A 43 0.49 -41.14 -7.35
N VAL A 44 0.83 -39.94 -7.79
CA VAL A 44 0.74 -39.59 -9.22
C VAL A 44 1.94 -40.13 -9.94
N THR A 45 1.82 -41.36 -10.40
CA THR A 45 2.85 -42.06 -11.16
C THR A 45 2.86 -41.77 -12.67
N THR A 46 2.12 -40.77 -13.11
CA THR A 46 2.06 -40.45 -14.54
C THR A 46 3.05 -39.37 -14.91
N THR A 47 3.95 -39.66 -15.83
CA THR A 47 4.72 -38.67 -16.59
C THR A 47 3.75 -37.79 -17.37
N ARG A 48 3.66 -36.53 -17.01
CA ARG A 48 2.85 -35.55 -17.72
C ARG A 48 3.73 -34.42 -18.17
N GLU A 49 3.45 -33.92 -19.35
CA GLU A 49 3.97 -32.61 -19.75
C GLU A 49 3.37 -31.56 -18.84
N VAL A 50 4.22 -30.76 -18.26
CA VAL A 50 3.81 -29.65 -17.37
C VAL A 50 4.38 -28.35 -17.85
N ASN A 51 3.53 -27.37 -17.92
CA ASN A 51 3.94 -25.99 -18.19
C ASN A 51 4.36 -25.34 -16.88
N ARG A 52 5.63 -25.02 -16.77
CA ARG A 52 6.16 -24.26 -15.64
C ARG A 52 6.13 -22.77 -15.98
N LEU A 53 5.56 -22.00 -15.10
CA LEU A 53 5.60 -20.55 -15.15
C LEU A 53 6.59 -20.04 -14.10
N ASP A 54 7.74 -19.56 -14.53
CA ASP A 54 8.66 -18.84 -13.68
C ASP A 54 8.43 -17.33 -13.86
N VAL A 55 8.11 -16.67 -12.76
CA VAL A 55 7.87 -15.22 -12.75
C VAL A 55 8.98 -14.53 -11.96
N THR A 56 9.74 -13.72 -12.64
CA THR A 56 10.71 -12.83 -12.00
C THR A 56 10.16 -11.42 -11.95
N LEU A 57 10.01 -10.90 -10.75
CA LEU A 57 9.60 -9.52 -10.54
C LEU A 57 10.84 -8.65 -10.30
N THR A 58 11.07 -7.70 -11.19
CA THR A 58 12.13 -6.70 -11.03
C THR A 58 11.47 -5.35 -10.74
N ASN A 59 11.69 -4.85 -9.54
CA ASN A 59 11.23 -3.52 -9.14
C ASN A 59 12.23 -2.46 -9.63
N HIS A 60 11.73 -1.48 -10.35
CA HIS A 60 12.50 -0.32 -10.77
C HIS A 60 12.07 0.90 -9.96
N ASN A 61 13.04 1.71 -9.57
CA ASN A 61 12.74 3.01 -8.97
C ASN A 61 11.94 3.86 -9.95
N LEU A 62 10.76 4.34 -9.53
CA LEU A 62 9.86 5.11 -10.37
C LEU A 62 10.52 6.38 -10.88
N ASP A 63 11.28 7.09 -10.04
CA ASP A 63 12.03 8.29 -10.42
C ASP A 63 13.02 7.98 -11.56
N ALA A 64 13.81 6.91 -11.41
CA ALA A 64 14.75 6.49 -12.45
C ALA A 64 14.05 6.09 -13.76
N VAL A 65 12.93 5.40 -13.69
CA VAL A 65 12.14 5.01 -14.88
C VAL A 65 11.56 6.24 -15.58
N LEU A 66 11.05 7.20 -14.81
CA LEU A 66 10.51 8.45 -15.34
C LEU A 66 11.61 9.29 -15.98
N ARG A 67 12.74 9.52 -15.29
CA ARG A 67 13.86 10.30 -15.79
C ARG A 67 14.44 9.74 -17.08
N ASN A 68 14.54 8.42 -17.20
CA ASN A 68 15.03 7.77 -18.42
C ASN A 68 14.09 7.92 -19.62
N ARG A 69 12.85 8.37 -19.42
CA ARG A 69 11.85 8.56 -20.49
C ARG A 69 11.51 10.01 -20.77
N MET A 70 12.01 10.92 -19.95
CA MET A 70 11.78 12.35 -20.04
C MET A 70 12.85 13.02 -20.91
N THR A 71 12.45 14.00 -21.66
CA THR A 71 13.36 14.98 -22.26
C THR A 71 13.94 15.88 -21.17
N ASP A 72 15.06 16.55 -21.45
CA ASP A 72 15.70 17.47 -20.51
C ASP A 72 14.71 18.51 -19.95
N LYS A 73 13.83 19.05 -20.81
CA LYS A 73 12.81 20.02 -20.42
C LYS A 73 11.75 19.41 -19.48
N GLU A 74 11.36 18.17 -19.72
CA GLU A 74 10.41 17.46 -18.85
C GLU A 74 11.07 17.13 -17.52
N GLN A 75 12.36 16.82 -17.51
CA GLN A 75 13.12 16.61 -16.26
C GLN A 75 13.21 17.90 -15.44
N GLU A 76 13.47 19.06 -16.07
CA GLU A 76 13.44 20.35 -15.38
C GLU A 76 12.07 20.65 -14.77
N GLN A 77 11.00 20.36 -15.50
CA GLN A 77 9.63 20.52 -14.99
C GLN A 77 9.35 19.56 -13.84
N TYR A 78 9.76 18.31 -13.96
CA TYR A 78 9.61 17.29 -12.93
C TYR A 78 10.36 17.67 -11.65
N ASP A 79 11.60 18.17 -11.79
CA ASP A 79 12.41 18.64 -10.66
C ASP A 79 11.78 19.88 -10.00
N ALA A 80 11.23 20.81 -10.80
CA ALA A 80 10.49 21.95 -10.26
C ALA A 80 9.24 21.51 -9.51
N TYR A 81 8.48 20.54 -10.04
CA TYR A 81 7.32 19.98 -9.33
C TYR A 81 7.72 19.29 -8.02
N ASN A 82 8.78 18.50 -8.03
CA ASN A 82 9.27 17.85 -6.82
C ASN A 82 9.74 18.88 -5.77
N LYS A 83 10.37 19.95 -6.21
CA LYS A 83 10.86 21.02 -5.33
C LYS A 83 9.74 21.86 -4.70
N TYR A 84 8.69 22.16 -5.48
CA TYR A 84 7.64 23.09 -5.04
C TYR A 84 6.38 22.40 -4.51
N TYR A 85 6.06 21.20 -4.96
CA TYR A 85 4.81 20.50 -4.64
C TYR A 85 4.99 19.21 -3.87
N GLY A 86 6.19 18.83 -3.55
CA GLY A 86 6.34 17.65 -2.73
C GLY A 86 7.73 17.10 -2.70
N ASN A 87 8.47 17.45 -1.68
CA ASN A 87 9.56 16.60 -1.25
C ASN A 87 8.93 15.36 -0.63
N ARG A 88 8.65 14.38 -1.49
CA ARG A 88 7.99 13.13 -1.12
C ARG A 88 8.97 11.99 -1.32
N ASP A 89 10.16 12.13 -0.75
CA ASP A 89 11.20 11.10 -0.80
C ASP A 89 10.65 9.76 -0.31
N TYR A 90 9.68 9.77 0.61
CA TYR A 90 9.01 8.57 1.07
C TYR A 90 8.15 7.86 0.00
N LEU A 91 7.70 8.54 -1.05
CA LEU A 91 7.02 7.92 -2.18
C LEU A 91 7.99 7.21 -3.12
N PHE A 92 9.27 7.56 -3.06
CA PHE A 92 10.34 7.05 -3.92
C PHE A 92 11.37 6.22 -3.15
N ASP A 93 11.26 6.13 -1.84
CA ASP A 93 12.11 5.26 -1.03
C ASP A 93 11.68 3.80 -1.15
N LEU A 94 12.34 3.10 -2.08
CA LEU A 94 12.15 1.66 -2.28
C LEU A 94 12.58 0.80 -1.08
N ASN A 95 13.35 1.36 -0.13
CA ASN A 95 13.70 0.65 1.08
C ASN A 95 12.54 0.61 2.07
N SER A 96 11.53 1.47 1.88
CA SER A 96 10.27 1.43 2.63
C SER A 96 9.22 0.51 2.00
N ILE A 97 9.46 0.02 0.77
CA ILE A 97 8.62 -1.03 0.17
C ILE A 97 9.13 -2.36 0.72
N PRO A 98 8.33 -3.07 1.54
CA PRO A 98 8.73 -4.38 2.02
C PRO A 98 8.98 -5.30 0.82
N THR A 99 10.22 -5.76 0.64
CA THR A 99 10.65 -6.67 -0.43
C THR A 99 10.14 -8.10 -0.26
N GLY A 100 9.08 -8.29 0.46
CA GLY A 100 8.49 -9.60 0.72
C GLY A 100 7.00 -9.50 0.95
N GLY A 101 6.21 -9.19 -0.07
CA GLY A 101 4.75 -9.38 -0.05
C GLY A 101 3.95 -8.68 1.08
N ALA A 102 4.59 -7.88 1.92
CA ALA A 102 4.02 -7.33 3.14
C ALA A 102 3.46 -5.90 2.99
N GLY A 103 3.58 -5.27 1.83
CA GLY A 103 3.04 -3.91 1.63
C GLY A 103 1.52 -3.83 1.61
N PHE A 104 0.85 -4.92 1.30
CA PHE A 104 -0.60 -5.00 1.20
C PHE A 104 -1.25 -5.87 2.26
N GLY A 105 -0.47 -6.58 3.08
CA GLY A 105 -0.96 -7.39 4.18
C GLY A 105 -0.29 -7.02 5.49
N TYR A 106 -1.07 -6.62 6.47
CA TYR A 106 -0.65 -6.45 7.84
C TYR A 106 -1.65 -7.17 8.75
N ASP A 107 -1.15 -8.04 9.61
CA ASP A 107 -1.99 -8.73 10.60
C ASP A 107 -2.34 -7.75 11.72
N ILE A 108 -3.48 -7.11 11.59
CA ILE A 108 -4.01 -6.21 12.62
C ILE A 108 -4.28 -7.02 13.89
N PRO A 109 -3.85 -6.55 15.06
CA PRO A 109 -4.14 -7.24 16.32
C PRO A 109 -5.62 -7.56 16.46
N ALA A 110 -5.94 -8.81 16.80
CA ALA A 110 -7.32 -9.29 16.90
C ALA A 110 -8.14 -8.51 17.94
N GLU A 111 -7.49 -8.06 19.01
CA GLU A 111 -8.10 -7.20 20.01
C GLU A 111 -8.54 -5.84 19.45
N ALA A 112 -7.78 -5.27 18.51
CA ALA A 112 -8.16 -4.02 17.84
C ALA A 112 -9.40 -4.22 16.98
N LEU A 113 -9.49 -5.34 16.26
CA LEU A 113 -10.64 -5.69 15.42
C LEU A 113 -11.91 -6.00 16.25
N SER A 114 -11.81 -6.16 17.56
CA SER A 114 -12.97 -6.28 18.45
C SER A 114 -13.74 -4.97 18.61
N ASP A 115 -13.11 -3.82 18.32
CA ASP A 115 -13.82 -2.55 18.20
C ASP A 115 -14.57 -2.49 16.85
N PRO A 116 -15.91 -2.50 16.86
CA PRO A 116 -16.69 -2.55 15.65
C PRO A 116 -16.58 -1.28 14.78
N GLN A 117 -16.23 -0.14 15.36
CA GLN A 117 -16.03 1.12 14.64
C GLN A 117 -14.71 1.08 13.89
N PHE A 118 -13.64 0.67 14.58
CA PHE A 118 -12.35 0.46 13.94
C PHE A 118 -12.42 -0.64 12.87
N ALA A 119 -13.06 -1.77 13.17
CA ALA A 119 -13.20 -2.87 12.21
C ALA A 119 -13.93 -2.46 10.92
N LYS A 120 -14.91 -1.57 10.99
CA LYS A 120 -15.57 -1.01 9.80
C LYS A 120 -14.65 -0.05 9.05
N MET A 121 -13.96 0.82 9.79
CA MET A 121 -13.04 1.81 9.24
C MET A 121 -11.91 1.14 8.45
N ILE A 122 -11.28 0.13 9.04
CA ILE A 122 -10.17 -0.55 8.39
C ILE A 122 -10.61 -1.39 7.19
N ARG A 123 -11.76 -2.07 7.25
CA ARG A 123 -12.31 -2.78 6.09
C ARG A 123 -12.61 -1.85 4.92
N GLU A 124 -13.03 -0.61 5.19
CA GLU A 124 -13.20 0.39 4.13
C GLU A 124 -11.84 0.79 3.55
N ALA A 125 -10.87 1.07 4.41
CA ALA A 125 -9.53 1.47 4.00
C ALA A 125 -8.84 0.42 3.12
N GLU A 126 -8.92 -0.85 3.49
CA GLU A 126 -8.28 -1.97 2.80
C GLU A 126 -8.78 -2.20 1.38
N LYS A 127 -9.98 -1.75 1.03
CA LYS A 127 -10.50 -1.83 -0.35
C LYS A 127 -9.62 -1.10 -1.37
N TYR A 128 -8.83 -0.15 -0.91
CA TYR A 128 -8.03 0.73 -1.76
C TYR A 128 -6.53 0.45 -1.67
N LEU A 129 -6.12 -0.61 -0.98
CA LEU A 129 -4.71 -1.05 -0.99
C LEU A 129 -4.22 -1.20 -2.43
N GLY A 130 -3.04 -0.66 -2.69
CA GLY A 130 -2.45 -0.66 -4.04
C GLY A 130 -2.89 0.48 -4.95
N TYR A 131 -3.84 1.35 -4.55
CA TYR A 131 -4.19 2.52 -5.33
C TYR A 131 -3.05 3.54 -5.34
N PRO A 132 -2.72 4.13 -6.51
CA PRO A 132 -1.65 5.11 -6.61
C PRO A 132 -2.02 6.41 -5.89
N TYR A 133 -0.99 7.13 -5.45
CA TYR A 133 -1.19 8.49 -4.94
C TYR A 133 -1.53 9.45 -6.08
N VAL A 134 -2.59 10.22 -5.91
CA VAL A 134 -2.97 11.30 -6.83
C VAL A 134 -3.23 12.58 -6.02
N TRP A 135 -2.45 13.62 -6.28
CA TRP A 135 -2.63 14.91 -5.60
C TRP A 135 -4.03 15.47 -5.81
N GLY A 136 -4.71 15.83 -4.71
CA GLY A 136 -6.09 16.29 -4.75
C GLY A 136 -7.13 15.20 -4.98
N GLY A 137 -6.70 13.96 -5.20
CA GLY A 137 -7.58 12.81 -5.33
C GLY A 137 -8.38 12.54 -4.06
N ALA A 138 -9.66 12.20 -4.20
CA ALA A 138 -10.57 12.07 -3.06
C ALA A 138 -11.67 11.01 -3.25
N SER A 139 -11.55 10.16 -4.26
CA SER A 139 -12.55 9.13 -4.54
C SER A 139 -11.91 7.93 -5.26
N PRO A 140 -12.54 6.74 -5.26
CA PRO A 140 -12.03 5.59 -6.00
C PRO A 140 -11.82 5.84 -7.49
N SER A 141 -12.61 6.73 -8.08
CA SER A 141 -12.51 7.05 -9.52
C SER A 141 -11.32 7.96 -9.86
N THR A 142 -10.86 8.76 -8.91
CA THR A 142 -9.73 9.68 -9.07
C THR A 142 -8.45 9.19 -8.42
N SER A 143 -8.52 8.08 -7.66
CA SER A 143 -7.57 7.73 -6.62
C SER A 143 -7.54 8.81 -5.51
N PHE A 144 -6.52 8.83 -4.68
CA PHE A 144 -6.50 9.59 -3.44
C PHE A 144 -5.18 10.31 -3.23
N ASP A 145 -5.24 11.45 -2.53
CA ASP A 145 -4.12 11.94 -1.71
C ASP A 145 -4.26 11.44 -0.26
N CYS A 146 -3.32 11.82 0.62
CA CYS A 146 -3.32 11.33 2.01
C CYS A 146 -4.61 11.70 2.76
N SER A 147 -5.02 12.94 2.69
CA SER A 147 -6.23 13.43 3.37
C SER A 147 -7.51 13.01 2.66
N GLY A 148 -7.50 12.92 1.33
CA GLY A 148 -8.63 12.43 0.54
C GLY A 148 -8.96 10.98 0.88
N PHE A 149 -7.94 10.15 1.04
CA PHE A 149 -8.09 8.76 1.48
C PHE A 149 -8.74 8.67 2.86
N VAL A 150 -8.19 9.39 3.85
CA VAL A 150 -8.71 9.34 5.22
C VAL A 150 -10.13 9.92 5.28
N CYS A 151 -10.40 11.06 4.62
CA CYS A 151 -11.76 11.61 4.53
C CYS A 151 -12.74 10.61 3.90
N TRP A 152 -12.33 9.96 2.81
CA TRP A 152 -13.17 8.95 2.16
C TRP A 152 -13.49 7.80 3.09
N VAL A 153 -12.49 7.24 3.75
CA VAL A 153 -12.65 6.13 4.69
C VAL A 153 -13.62 6.51 5.82
N ILE A 154 -13.41 7.66 6.46
CA ILE A 154 -14.29 8.14 7.54
C ILE A 154 -15.74 8.29 7.06
N ASN A 155 -15.93 8.90 5.89
CA ASN A 155 -17.27 9.19 5.35
C ASN A 155 -18.01 7.93 4.86
N ASN A 156 -17.29 6.85 4.50
CA ASN A 156 -17.87 5.67 3.84
C ASN A 156 -17.76 4.37 4.64
N CYS A 157 -17.09 4.35 5.79
CA CYS A 157 -16.92 3.13 6.60
C CYS A 157 -18.20 2.61 7.27
N GLY A 158 -19.30 3.34 7.18
CA GLY A 158 -20.60 2.92 7.74
C GLY A 158 -20.73 3.13 9.24
N ASN A 159 -19.90 3.99 9.84
CA ASN A 159 -20.03 4.42 11.25
C ASN A 159 -20.97 5.61 11.44
N GLY A 160 -21.49 6.18 10.35
CA GLY A 160 -22.32 7.38 10.40
C GLY A 160 -21.53 8.67 10.57
N TRP A 161 -20.21 8.61 10.43
CA TRP A 161 -19.33 9.78 10.48
C TRP A 161 -19.30 10.53 9.16
N ASN A 162 -19.08 11.83 9.23
CA ASN A 162 -18.91 12.66 8.04
C ASN A 162 -18.04 13.87 8.38
N VAL A 163 -16.85 13.91 7.78
CA VAL A 163 -15.90 15.05 7.90
C VAL A 163 -15.82 15.84 6.60
N GLY A 164 -16.61 15.47 5.58
CA GLY A 164 -16.52 16.05 4.25
C GLY A 164 -15.16 15.77 3.59
N ARG A 165 -14.69 16.72 2.75
CA ARG A 165 -13.34 16.70 2.15
C ARG A 165 -12.54 17.87 2.71
N THR A 166 -11.43 17.56 3.37
CA THR A 166 -10.53 18.57 3.95
C THR A 166 -9.06 18.15 3.80
N THR A 167 -8.13 19.01 4.15
CA THR A 167 -6.68 18.74 4.15
C THR A 167 -6.28 17.92 5.38
N ALA A 168 -5.01 17.48 5.44
CA ALA A 168 -4.48 16.82 6.63
C ALA A 168 -4.56 17.73 7.87
N ASP A 169 -4.23 19.00 7.71
CA ASP A 169 -4.32 19.99 8.80
C ASP A 169 -5.78 20.30 9.19
N GLY A 170 -6.68 20.28 8.21
CA GLY A 170 -8.12 20.37 8.47
C GLY A 170 -8.64 19.18 9.28
N LEU A 171 -8.25 17.94 8.94
CA LEU A 171 -8.57 16.75 9.74
C LEU A 171 -8.02 16.88 11.16
N ARG A 172 -6.77 17.33 11.29
CA ARG A 172 -6.14 17.53 12.59
C ARG A 172 -6.92 18.51 13.47
N SER A 173 -7.50 19.55 12.88
CA SER A 173 -8.30 20.53 13.63
C SER A 173 -9.63 19.98 14.18
N TYR A 174 -10.12 18.87 13.65
CA TYR A 174 -11.30 18.18 14.17
C TYR A 174 -10.98 17.17 15.29
N CYS A 175 -9.71 16.81 15.45
CA CYS A 175 -9.29 15.81 16.43
C CYS A 175 -8.91 16.43 17.76
N SER A 176 -9.21 15.74 18.84
CA SER A 176 -8.60 15.99 20.15
C SER A 176 -7.20 15.38 20.16
N TYR A 177 -6.26 16.05 20.82
CA TYR A 177 -4.91 15.50 20.97
C TYR A 177 -4.94 14.17 21.75
N VAL A 178 -4.24 13.19 21.24
CA VAL A 178 -3.97 11.91 21.89
C VAL A 178 -2.47 11.80 22.17
N SER A 179 -2.09 11.45 23.40
CA SER A 179 -0.67 11.23 23.69
C SER A 179 -0.16 9.99 22.96
N PRO A 180 1.13 9.92 22.57
CA PRO A 180 1.68 8.74 21.92
C PRO A 180 1.54 7.45 22.73
N SER A 181 1.50 7.56 24.07
CA SER A 181 1.29 6.42 24.96
C SER A 181 -0.15 5.91 24.98
N ASP A 182 -1.10 6.75 24.63
CA ASP A 182 -2.54 6.45 24.66
C ASP A 182 -3.10 6.17 23.26
N ALA A 183 -2.27 6.32 22.24
CA ALA A 183 -2.66 6.09 20.86
C ALA A 183 -3.10 4.64 20.63
N LYS A 184 -4.26 4.48 20.03
CA LYS A 184 -4.90 3.20 19.77
C LYS A 184 -5.28 3.04 18.30
N PRO A 185 -5.47 1.81 17.82
CA PRO A 185 -5.98 1.58 16.47
C PRO A 185 -7.28 2.36 16.20
N GLY A 186 -7.31 3.07 15.08
CA GLY A 186 -8.40 3.95 14.68
C GLY A 186 -8.11 5.44 14.90
N ASP A 187 -7.16 5.79 15.75
CA ASP A 187 -6.70 7.17 15.87
C ASP A 187 -6.02 7.61 14.56
N LEU A 188 -6.12 8.90 14.24
CA LEU A 188 -5.37 9.47 13.13
C LEU A 188 -3.95 9.83 13.57
N ILE A 189 -3.00 9.61 12.68
CA ILE A 189 -1.62 10.03 12.89
C ILE A 189 -1.26 11.11 11.88
N PHE A 190 -0.70 12.21 12.37
CA PHE A 190 -0.37 13.40 11.60
C PHE A 190 1.13 13.63 11.55
N PHE A 191 1.59 14.06 10.38
CA PHE A 191 2.98 14.42 10.14
C PHE A 191 3.07 15.81 9.54
N GLN A 192 4.20 16.48 9.79
CA GLN A 192 4.51 17.82 9.29
C GLN A 192 5.78 17.82 8.45
N GLY A 193 5.95 18.82 7.58
CA GLY A 193 7.18 18.99 6.81
C GLY A 193 7.44 17.88 5.78
N THR A 194 6.46 17.05 5.44
CA THR A 194 6.59 16.08 4.35
C THR A 194 6.52 16.75 2.98
N TYR A 195 6.04 17.95 2.92
CA TYR A 195 6.18 18.93 1.85
C TYR A 195 6.02 20.35 2.44
N ASP A 196 6.36 21.38 1.67
CA ASP A 196 6.32 22.77 2.14
C ASP A 196 4.88 23.27 2.29
N THR A 197 4.36 23.14 3.51
CA THR A 197 3.05 23.63 3.93
C THR A 197 3.05 23.82 5.45
N PRO A 198 2.36 24.85 5.96
CA PRO A 198 2.12 24.99 7.39
C PRO A 198 1.24 23.85 7.94
N GLY A 199 1.48 23.45 9.19
CA GLY A 199 0.65 22.47 9.88
C GLY A 199 0.88 21.03 9.43
N ALA A 200 -0.17 20.22 9.53
CA ALA A 200 -0.09 18.82 9.13
C ALA A 200 -0.03 18.70 7.61
N SER A 201 1.05 18.10 7.10
CA SER A 201 1.30 17.88 5.69
C SER A 201 0.94 16.47 5.23
N HIS A 202 0.79 15.51 6.15
CA HIS A 202 0.41 14.13 5.86
C HIS A 202 -0.43 13.55 6.99
N VAL A 203 -1.26 12.55 6.66
CA VAL A 203 -2.12 11.85 7.60
C VAL A 203 -2.28 10.39 7.22
N GLY A 204 -2.34 9.53 8.24
CA GLY A 204 -2.68 8.12 8.13
C GLY A 204 -3.64 7.70 9.23
N ILE A 205 -4.09 6.45 9.16
CA ILE A 205 -4.88 5.79 10.20
C ILE A 205 -3.94 4.86 10.96
N TYR A 206 -3.79 5.07 12.25
CA TYR A 206 -2.98 4.21 13.10
C TYR A 206 -3.67 2.85 13.28
N VAL A 207 -2.92 1.77 13.15
CA VAL A 207 -3.45 0.40 13.23
C VAL A 207 -2.80 -0.44 14.34
N GLY A 208 -2.08 0.22 15.24
CA GLY A 208 -1.36 -0.45 16.33
C GLY A 208 0.07 -0.87 15.95
N ASN A 209 0.86 -1.28 16.94
CA ASN A 209 2.21 -1.83 16.79
C ASN A 209 3.15 -0.98 15.92
N ASN A 210 3.09 0.34 16.07
CA ASN A 210 3.84 1.29 15.24
C ASN A 210 3.58 1.15 13.72
N MET A 211 2.35 0.78 13.35
CA MET A 211 1.93 0.69 11.96
C MET A 211 0.79 1.66 11.67
N MET A 212 0.75 2.17 10.48
CA MET A 212 -0.36 2.94 9.93
C MET A 212 -0.75 2.41 8.55
N ILE A 213 -2.02 2.60 8.16
CA ILE A 213 -2.43 2.57 6.76
C ILE A 213 -2.58 3.99 6.27
N HIS A 214 -1.98 4.30 5.14
CA HIS A 214 -1.98 5.65 4.58
C HIS A 214 -1.95 5.65 3.06
N CYS A 215 -2.33 6.75 2.46
CA CYS A 215 -2.09 6.97 1.04
C CYS A 215 -0.65 7.44 0.85
N GLY A 216 0.24 6.45 0.73
CA GLY A 216 1.56 6.58 0.13
C GLY A 216 1.45 6.43 -1.39
N ASN A 217 2.46 5.93 -2.03
CA ASN A 217 2.40 5.52 -3.43
C ASN A 217 2.98 4.12 -3.61
N PRO A 218 2.12 3.09 -3.47
CA PRO A 218 0.65 3.12 -3.38
C PRO A 218 0.10 3.29 -1.95
N ILE A 219 -1.26 3.22 -1.80
CA ILE A 219 -1.90 3.03 -0.49
C ILE A 219 -1.43 1.71 0.09
N GLN A 220 -0.90 1.75 1.31
CA GLN A 220 -0.25 0.61 1.94
C GLN A 220 -0.18 0.73 3.46
N TYR A 221 0.16 -0.38 4.11
CA TYR A 221 0.61 -0.37 5.49
C TYR A 221 2.08 0.03 5.57
N THR A 222 2.41 0.89 6.54
CA THR A 222 3.78 1.40 6.71
C THR A 222 4.13 1.50 8.19
N SER A 223 5.36 1.12 8.52
CA SER A 223 5.90 1.29 9.87
C SER A 223 6.22 2.77 10.12
N ILE A 224 5.65 3.32 11.19
CA ILE A 224 5.95 4.68 11.65
C ILE A 224 7.26 4.77 12.45
N ALA A 225 7.90 3.62 12.73
CA ALA A 225 9.15 3.58 13.49
C ALA A 225 10.39 3.95 12.65
N SER A 226 10.24 4.14 11.34
CA SER A 226 11.36 4.60 10.49
C SER A 226 11.82 6.00 10.88
N SER A 227 13.08 6.30 10.63
CA SER A 227 13.66 7.62 10.93
C SER A 227 12.91 8.76 10.23
N TYR A 228 12.48 8.52 9.00
CA TYR A 228 11.69 9.48 8.24
C TYR A 228 10.39 9.84 8.97
N TRP A 229 9.55 8.87 9.29
CA TRP A 229 8.27 9.14 9.96
C TRP A 229 8.45 9.71 11.36
N GLN A 230 9.49 9.29 12.09
CA GLN A 230 9.80 9.85 13.41
C GLN A 230 10.21 11.32 13.34
N GLN A 231 10.99 11.72 12.32
CA GLN A 231 11.39 13.13 12.13
C GLN A 231 10.22 14.03 11.75
N HIS A 232 9.22 13.49 11.05
CA HIS A 232 8.06 14.23 10.59
C HIS A 232 6.85 14.08 11.51
N PHE A 233 6.92 13.26 12.54
CA PHE A 233 5.82 13.03 13.47
C PHE A 233 5.34 14.34 14.10
N MET A 234 4.03 14.57 14.09
CA MET A 234 3.41 15.74 14.65
C MET A 234 2.52 15.43 15.85
N ALA A 235 1.54 14.57 15.68
CA ALA A 235 0.56 14.24 16.71
C ALA A 235 -0.27 13.00 16.35
N PHE A 236 -0.92 12.43 17.37
CA PHE A 236 -2.11 11.59 17.22
C PHE A 236 -3.36 12.42 17.57
N GLY A 237 -4.52 11.96 17.04
CA GLY A 237 -5.80 12.55 17.33
C GLY A 237 -6.99 11.76 16.83
#